data_1417fde6bf4371d95be656317287b45c
#
_entry.id   1417fde6bf4371d95be656317287b45c
#
_cell.length_a   1.000
_cell.length_b   1.000
_cell.length_c   1.000
_cell.angle_alpha   90.00
_cell.angle_beta   90.00
_cell.angle_gamma   90.00
#
_symmetry.space_group_name_H-M   'P 1'
#
loop_
_entity.id
_entity.type
_entity.pdbx_description
1 polymer ?
#
loop_
_entity_poly.entity_id
_entity_poly.type
_entity_poly.pdbx_seq_one_letter_code
_entity_poly.pdbx_strand_id
1 'polypeptide(L)'
;MPINSERLAHTFEALVQCDSVSRSEGRFAGQLQARLEALGVATLFDRSAPRTGSDTGNLVGRRAGTIDKAPLLFSAHMDTVQPGVGIRPVFEDGIFRSAGDT
;
A
#
# COMPACT_ATOMS: atom_id res chain seq x y z
N MET A 1 -4.71 6.81 -20.92
CA MET A 1 -5.03 7.69 -19.81
C MET A 1 -3.78 8.17 -19.12
N PRO A 2 -3.57 9.48 -18.98
CA PRO A 2 -2.42 9.96 -18.24
C PRO A 2 -2.60 9.68 -16.74
N ILE A 3 -1.48 9.41 -16.08
CA ILE A 3 -1.43 9.25 -14.62
C ILE A 3 -1.53 10.64 -14.00
N ASN A 4 -2.37 10.77 -12.97
CA ASN A 4 -2.44 11.98 -12.16
C ASN A 4 -1.26 11.98 -11.19
N SER A 5 -0.18 12.64 -11.56
CA SER A 5 1.07 12.67 -10.79
C SER A 5 0.90 13.29 -9.41
N GLU A 6 0.07 14.31 -9.30
CA GLU A 6 -0.18 14.99 -8.02
C GLU A 6 -0.89 14.04 -7.05
N ARG A 7 -1.93 13.35 -7.51
CA ARG A 7 -2.63 12.37 -6.69
C ARG A 7 -1.72 11.22 -6.30
N LEU A 8 -0.88 10.74 -7.23
CA LEU A 8 0.08 9.68 -6.95
C LEU A 8 1.05 10.09 -5.86
N ALA A 9 1.60 11.30 -5.94
CA ALA A 9 2.53 11.82 -4.93
C ALA A 9 1.86 11.95 -3.56
N HIS A 10 0.65 12.50 -3.50
CA HIS A 10 -0.09 12.64 -2.24
C HIS A 10 -0.43 11.28 -1.62
N THR A 11 -0.81 10.30 -2.46
CA THR A 11 -1.11 8.94 -1.98
C THR A 11 0.14 8.28 -1.40
N PHE A 12 1.26 8.38 -2.11
CA PHE A 12 2.53 7.82 -1.63
C PHE A 12 2.95 8.47 -0.31
N GLU A 13 2.89 9.80 -0.24
CA GLU A 13 3.24 10.53 0.98
C GLU A 13 2.41 10.09 2.18
N ALA A 14 1.10 9.94 1.98
CA ALA A 14 0.20 9.49 3.05
C ALA A 14 0.49 8.05 3.48
N LEU A 15 0.74 7.16 2.52
CA LEU A 15 0.97 5.75 2.82
C LEU A 15 2.32 5.53 3.51
N VAL A 16 3.37 6.21 3.09
CA VAL A 16 4.71 6.00 3.66
C VAL A 16 4.82 6.47 5.12
N GLN A 17 3.94 7.37 5.54
CA GLN A 17 3.89 7.83 6.93
C GLN A 17 3.24 6.83 7.87
N CYS A 18 2.55 5.83 7.35
CA CYS A 18 2.00 4.75 8.17
C CYS A 18 3.05 3.67 8.37
N ASP A 19 3.43 3.43 9.62
CA ASP A 19 4.41 2.41 9.96
C ASP A 19 3.94 1.04 9.45
N SER A 20 4.82 0.30 8.81
CA SER A 20 4.48 -0.99 8.22
C SER A 20 5.70 -1.92 8.19
N VAL A 21 6.42 -2.03 9.30
CA VAL A 21 7.54 -2.97 9.36
C VAL A 21 7.04 -4.40 9.24
N SER A 22 7.91 -5.29 8.75
CA SER A 22 7.56 -6.70 8.51
C SER A 22 6.90 -7.34 9.73
N ARG A 23 5.82 -8.05 9.51
CA ARG A 23 4.96 -8.71 10.50
C ARG A 23 4.07 -7.77 11.32
N SER A 24 4.14 -6.48 11.06
CA SER A 24 3.31 -5.47 11.74
C SER A 24 2.62 -4.55 10.73
N GLU A 25 2.16 -5.11 9.62
CA GLU A 25 1.55 -4.38 8.51
C GLU A 25 0.04 -4.16 8.67
N GLY A 26 -0.57 -4.65 9.75
CA GLY A 26 -2.03 -4.65 9.88
C GLY A 26 -2.68 -3.29 9.81
N ARG A 27 -2.08 -2.27 10.43
CA ARG A 27 -2.59 -0.91 10.38
C ARG A 27 -2.49 -0.32 8.98
N PHE A 28 -1.36 -0.52 8.32
CA PHE A 28 -1.17 -0.10 6.93
C PHE A 28 -2.16 -0.81 6.00
N ALA A 29 -2.30 -2.12 6.17
CA ALA A 29 -3.24 -2.92 5.37
C ALA A 29 -4.67 -2.40 5.49
N GLY A 30 -5.10 -2.03 6.70
CA GLY A 30 -6.42 -1.44 6.91
C GLY A 30 -6.60 -0.10 6.20
N GLN A 31 -5.59 0.76 6.21
CA GLN A 31 -5.63 2.03 5.49
C GLN A 31 -5.65 1.81 3.98
N LEU A 32 -4.86 0.87 3.49
CA LEU A 32 -4.83 0.53 2.07
C LEU A 32 -6.16 -0.05 1.62
N GLN A 33 -6.76 -0.94 2.42
CA GLN A 33 -8.08 -1.49 2.17
C GLN A 33 -9.13 -0.38 2.00
N ALA A 34 -9.16 0.58 2.91
CA ALA A 34 -10.11 1.68 2.86
C ALA A 34 -9.93 2.51 1.58
N ARG A 35 -8.69 2.75 1.15
CA ARG A 35 -8.41 3.47 -0.09
C ARG A 35 -8.87 2.70 -1.32
N LEU A 36 -8.63 1.40 -1.36
CA LEU A 36 -9.08 0.54 -2.47
C LEU A 36 -10.59 0.49 -2.55
N GLU A 37 -11.28 0.33 -1.42
CA GLU A 37 -12.73 0.30 -1.38
C GLU A 37 -13.35 1.63 -1.82
N ALA A 38 -12.73 2.75 -1.46
CA ALA A 38 -13.17 4.07 -1.93
C ALA A 38 -13.06 4.22 -3.46
N LEU A 39 -12.18 3.44 -4.10
CA LEU A 39 -12.05 3.40 -5.56
C LEU A 39 -12.95 2.34 -6.21
N GLY A 40 -13.83 1.69 -5.46
CA GLY A 40 -14.73 0.68 -5.98
C GLY A 40 -14.08 -0.70 -6.16
N VAL A 41 -12.97 -0.96 -5.48
CA VAL A 41 -12.29 -2.26 -5.51
C VAL A 41 -12.82 -3.12 -4.37
N ALA A 42 -13.33 -4.32 -4.67
CA ALA A 42 -13.72 -5.27 -3.64
C ALA A 42 -12.48 -5.88 -3.02
N THR A 43 -12.42 -5.94 -1.69
CA THR A 43 -11.24 -6.39 -0.98
C THR A 43 -11.56 -7.54 -0.03
N LEU A 44 -10.53 -8.34 0.24
CA LEU A 44 -10.55 -9.34 1.30
C LEU A 44 -9.13 -9.56 1.83
N PHE A 45 -9.03 -10.05 3.04
CA PHE A 45 -7.78 -10.57 3.59
C PHE A 45 -7.79 -12.10 3.52
N ASP A 46 -6.67 -12.69 3.12
CA ASP A 46 -6.53 -14.13 3.19
C ASP A 46 -6.23 -14.58 4.64
N ARG A 47 -6.08 -15.88 4.85
CA ARG A 47 -5.86 -16.48 6.17
C ARG A 47 -4.39 -16.86 6.41
N SER A 48 -3.47 -16.09 5.84
CA SER A 48 -2.04 -16.41 5.94
C SER A 48 -1.38 -15.94 7.23
N ALA A 49 -2.00 -15.00 7.98
CA ALA A 49 -1.40 -14.40 9.17
C ALA A 49 -0.84 -15.42 10.18
N PRO A 50 -1.57 -16.48 10.56
CA PRO A 50 -1.02 -17.46 11.51
C PRO A 50 0.20 -18.21 10.99
N ARG A 51 0.35 -18.32 9.68
CA ARG A 51 1.45 -19.05 9.03
C ARG A 51 2.69 -18.17 8.87
N THR A 52 2.51 -16.88 8.74
CA THR A 52 3.61 -15.92 8.52
C THR A 52 4.10 -15.28 9.81
N GLY A 53 3.29 -15.31 10.87
CA GLY A 53 3.56 -14.58 12.10
C GLY A 53 3.27 -13.08 12.00
N SER A 54 2.62 -12.64 10.91
CA SER A 54 2.18 -11.25 10.76
C SER A 54 0.88 -11.01 11.51
N ASP A 55 0.57 -9.75 11.81
CA ASP A 55 -0.70 -9.34 12.36
C ASP A 55 -1.81 -9.17 11.31
N THR A 56 -1.51 -9.44 10.05
CA THR A 56 -2.47 -9.40 8.94
C THR A 56 -2.18 -10.48 7.90
N GLY A 57 -3.21 -10.87 7.15
CA GLY A 57 -3.06 -11.66 5.95
C GLY A 57 -2.72 -10.79 4.73
N ASN A 58 -2.60 -11.41 3.58
CA ASN A 58 -2.46 -10.67 2.33
C ASN A 58 -3.77 -9.96 2.01
N LEU A 59 -3.66 -8.72 1.55
CA LEU A 59 -4.80 -7.95 1.07
C LEU A 59 -4.98 -8.24 -0.41
N VAL A 60 -6.16 -8.72 -0.77
CA VAL A 60 -6.52 -9.03 -2.16
C VAL A 60 -7.60 -8.07 -2.60
N GLY A 61 -7.35 -7.34 -3.68
CA GLY A 61 -8.33 -6.45 -4.29
C GLY A 61 -8.75 -6.98 -5.66
N ARG A 62 -10.03 -6.84 -5.97
CA ARG A 62 -10.57 -7.28 -7.25
C ARG A 62 -11.53 -6.24 -7.83
N ARG A 63 -11.32 -5.94 -9.09
CA ARG A 63 -12.19 -5.05 -9.83
C ARG A 63 -12.46 -5.64 -11.20
N ALA A 64 -13.73 -5.71 -11.58
CA ALA A 64 -14.12 -6.19 -12.90
C ALA A 64 -13.64 -5.22 -13.98
N GLY A 65 -13.14 -5.78 -15.07
CA GLY A 65 -12.77 -5.00 -16.25
C GLY A 65 -13.99 -4.61 -17.07
N THR A 66 -13.77 -3.78 -18.06
CA THR A 66 -14.81 -3.28 -18.98
C THR A 66 -14.67 -3.87 -20.38
N ILE A 67 -13.65 -4.65 -20.65
CA ILE A 67 -13.40 -5.28 -21.95
C ILE A 67 -13.23 -6.79 -21.76
N ASP A 68 -13.49 -7.53 -22.83
CA ASP A 68 -13.34 -9.00 -22.81
C ASP A 68 -11.90 -9.39 -23.09
N LYS A 69 -11.07 -9.29 -22.08
CA LYS A 69 -9.65 -9.64 -22.12
C LYS A 69 -9.27 -10.34 -20.82
N ALA A 70 -8.15 -11.06 -20.85
CA ALA A 70 -7.59 -11.67 -19.66
C ALA A 70 -7.32 -10.61 -18.59
N PRO A 71 -7.56 -10.93 -17.31
CA PRO A 71 -7.32 -9.98 -16.22
C PRO A 71 -5.82 -9.72 -16.04
N LEU A 72 -5.50 -8.53 -15.55
CA LEU A 72 -4.16 -8.18 -15.11
C LEU A 72 -4.04 -8.42 -13.61
N LEU A 73 -2.91 -8.96 -13.18
CA LEU A 73 -2.58 -9.12 -11.78
C LEU A 73 -1.41 -8.20 -11.44
N PHE A 74 -1.59 -7.36 -10.42
CA PHE A 74 -0.52 -6.58 -9.82
C PHE A 74 -0.20 -7.17 -8.46
N SER A 75 1.09 -7.29 -8.16
CA SER A 75 1.54 -7.80 -6.87
C SER A 75 2.60 -6.86 -6.30
N ALA A 76 2.45 -6.52 -5.03
CA ALA A 76 3.38 -5.65 -4.32
C ALA A 76 3.38 -6.03 -2.85
N HIS A 77 4.48 -5.75 -2.16
CA HIS A 77 4.53 -5.97 -0.71
C HIS A 77 4.03 -4.75 0.05
N MET A 78 3.52 -4.98 1.26
CA MET A 78 3.04 -3.93 2.14
C MET A 78 4.06 -3.56 3.23
N ASP A 79 5.01 -4.44 3.51
CA ASP A 79 5.98 -4.21 4.56
C ASP A 79 7.13 -3.33 4.10
N THR A 80 7.77 -2.72 5.08
CA THR A 80 9.00 -1.95 4.88
C THR A 80 10.12 -2.54 5.70
N VAL A 81 11.34 -2.24 5.28
CA VAL A 81 12.54 -2.64 6.03
C VAL A 81 12.68 -1.81 7.30
N GLN A 82 13.42 -2.34 8.26
CA GLN A 82 13.79 -1.59 9.46
C GLN A 82 15.14 -0.89 9.25
N PRO A 83 15.31 0.32 9.83
CA PRO A 83 14.32 1.10 10.56
C PRO A 83 13.26 1.70 9.63
N GLY A 84 12.00 1.62 10.00
CA GLY A 84 10.88 2.06 9.14
C GLY A 84 9.73 2.65 9.94
N VAL A 85 9.98 3.11 11.15
CA VAL A 85 8.97 3.69 12.03
C VAL A 85 9.15 5.20 12.06
N GLY A 86 8.04 5.94 12.01
CA GLY A 86 8.05 7.39 12.11
C GLY A 86 8.68 8.07 10.90
N ILE A 87 8.54 7.49 9.72
CA ILE A 87 9.09 8.07 8.49
C ILE A 87 8.46 9.42 8.23
N ARG A 88 9.31 10.42 7.96
CA ARG A 88 8.89 11.78 7.61
C ARG A 88 9.34 12.06 6.18
N PRO A 89 8.42 11.97 5.20
CA PRO A 89 8.78 12.20 3.81
C PRO A 89 8.98 13.69 3.54
N VAL A 90 9.98 13.98 2.72
CA VAL A 90 10.22 15.31 2.16
C VAL A 90 10.15 15.20 0.64
N PHE A 91 9.31 16.02 0.01
CA PHE A 91 9.13 16.02 -1.43
C PHE A 91 9.67 17.32 -2.03
N GLU A 92 10.76 17.22 -2.77
CA GLU A 92 11.42 18.35 -3.42
C GLU A 92 11.87 17.97 -4.83
N ASP A 93 11.62 18.84 -5.80
CA ASP A 93 12.04 18.64 -7.19
C ASP A 93 11.63 17.30 -7.78
N GLY A 94 10.43 16.84 -7.46
CA GLY A 94 9.90 15.58 -7.95
C GLY A 94 10.48 14.34 -7.27
N ILE A 95 11.26 14.50 -6.19
CA ILE A 95 11.93 13.41 -5.49
C ILE A 95 11.46 13.35 -4.04
N PHE A 96 11.09 12.14 -3.59
CA PHE A 96 10.85 11.88 -2.18
C PHE A 96 12.12 11.46 -1.48
N ARG A 97 12.32 12.00 -0.29
CA ARG A 97 13.41 11.62 0.61
C ARG A 97 12.87 11.45 2.02
N SER A 98 13.54 10.63 2.81
CA SER A 98 13.28 10.58 4.24
C SER A 98 14.04 11.71 4.94
N ALA A 99 13.38 12.40 5.86
CA ALA A 99 14.02 13.44 6.69
C ALA A 99 14.86 12.86 7.83
N GLY A 100 14.79 11.53 8.05
CA GLY A 100 15.51 10.84 9.12
C GLY A 100 16.54 9.85 8.56
N ASP A 101 16.85 8.85 9.40
CA ASP A 101 17.84 7.80 9.08
C ASP A 101 17.24 6.66 8.24
N THR A 102 15.99 6.77 7.89
CA THR A 102 15.26 5.73 7.17
C THR A 102 14.94 6.17 5.77
#